data_cc78e47f8d1737860f44dc3a26378d01
#
_entry.id   cc78e47f8d1737860f44dc3a26378d01
#
_cell.length_a   1.000
_cell.length_b   1.000
_cell.length_c   1.000
_cell.angle_alpha   90.00
_cell.angle_beta   90.00
_cell.angle_gamma   90.00
#
_symmetry.space_group_name_H-M   'P 1'
#
loop_
_entity.id
_entity.type
_entity.pdbx_description
1 polymer ?
#
loop_
_entity_poly.entity_id
_entity_poly.type
_entity_poly.pdbx_seq_one_letter_code
_entity_poly.pdbx_strand_id
1 'polypeptide(L)'
;LRGSGYAEGTLFPWTMSDFSLMDAIECGIVKLPRVPVAENIPGDEMPMFRNLWENIRKDMPKKGRGAGGELDPLKLPTRLQTALQALYGHYERTFALWQERGIKVPPCFIVVCQNTAISKLVYDFISGFHRKNEDGTTTLENGRLALFRNFDETTGNPLPRPNTLLIDSEQLEAGDAL
;
A
#
# COMPACT_ATOMS: atom_id res chain seq x y z
N LEU A 1 -4.77 25.82 -2.95
CA LEU A 1 -4.76 27.22 -2.49
C LEU A 1 -5.66 27.46 -1.26
N ARG A 2 -5.78 26.49 -0.35
CA ARG A 2 -6.45 26.73 0.95
C ARG A 2 -5.71 27.84 1.68
N GLY A 3 -6.43 28.89 2.09
CA GLY A 3 -5.86 30.03 2.83
C GLY A 3 -5.42 31.23 2.00
N SER A 4 -5.54 31.17 0.67
CA SER A 4 -5.18 32.30 -0.21
C SER A 4 -6.26 33.41 -0.31
N GLY A 5 -7.45 33.18 0.28
CA GLY A 5 -8.60 34.10 0.15
C GLY A 5 -9.38 33.97 -1.16
N TYR A 6 -8.95 33.09 -2.07
CA TYR A 6 -9.66 32.79 -3.31
C TYR A 6 -10.52 31.54 -3.18
N ALA A 7 -11.67 31.54 -3.85
CA ALA A 7 -12.51 30.34 -3.92
C ALA A 7 -11.79 29.21 -4.67
N GLU A 8 -12.08 27.95 -4.31
CA GLU A 8 -11.55 26.78 -5.01
C GLU A 8 -11.98 26.82 -6.48
N GLY A 9 -11.06 26.60 -7.41
CA GLY A 9 -11.32 26.68 -8.85
C GLY A 9 -11.16 28.09 -9.45
N THR A 10 -10.83 29.10 -8.66
CA THR A 10 -10.55 30.44 -9.18
C THR A 10 -9.23 30.44 -9.96
N LEU A 11 -9.28 30.89 -11.20
CA LEU A 11 -8.10 31.11 -12.02
C LEU A 11 -7.28 32.28 -11.48
N PHE A 12 -5.97 32.26 -11.71
CA PHE A 12 -5.12 33.39 -11.40
C PHE A 12 -5.58 34.63 -12.19
N PRO A 13 -5.51 35.84 -11.61
CA PRO A 13 -5.96 37.06 -12.29
C PRO A 13 -5.12 37.38 -13.54
N TRP A 14 -3.92 36.84 -13.64
CA TRP A 14 -3.09 36.92 -14.84
C TRP A 14 -2.14 35.71 -14.90
N THR A 15 -1.83 35.26 -16.10
CA THR A 15 -0.86 34.18 -16.37
C THR A 15 0.08 34.65 -17.49
N MET A 16 1.37 34.37 -17.32
CA MET A 16 2.37 34.56 -18.39
C MET A 16 2.41 33.35 -19.33
N SER A 17 2.29 32.17 -18.76
CA SER A 17 2.14 30.91 -19.50
C SER A 17 1.34 29.94 -18.66
N ASP A 18 0.62 29.04 -19.28
CA ASP A 18 -0.07 27.94 -18.63
C ASP A 18 0.30 26.63 -19.33
N PHE A 19 0.16 25.56 -18.56
CA PHE A 19 0.29 24.20 -19.05
C PHE A 19 -0.84 23.39 -18.42
N SER A 20 -1.84 23.12 -19.22
CA SER A 20 -3.05 22.48 -18.72
C SER A 20 -2.88 20.99 -18.47
N LEU A 21 -3.82 20.38 -17.74
CA LEU A 21 -3.87 18.93 -17.59
C LEU A 21 -3.98 18.22 -18.95
N MET A 22 -4.70 18.81 -19.91
CA MET A 22 -4.82 18.25 -21.26
C MET A 22 -3.49 18.25 -21.98
N ASP A 23 -2.74 19.35 -21.91
CA ASP A 23 -1.39 19.43 -22.49
C ASP A 23 -0.48 18.40 -21.86
N ALA A 24 -0.58 18.21 -20.54
CA ALA A 24 0.22 17.21 -19.81
C ALA A 24 -0.13 15.77 -20.22
N ILE A 25 -1.39 15.48 -20.51
CA ILE A 25 -1.84 14.18 -21.01
C ILE A 25 -1.36 13.97 -22.44
N GLU A 26 -1.52 14.95 -23.32
CA GLU A 26 -1.09 14.90 -24.73
C GLU A 26 0.41 14.74 -24.87
N CYS A 27 1.19 15.41 -24.01
CA CYS A 27 2.63 15.25 -23.95
C CYS A 27 3.10 13.97 -23.26
N GLY A 28 2.19 13.14 -22.75
CA GLY A 28 2.53 11.90 -22.04
C GLY A 28 3.19 12.09 -20.66
N ILE A 29 3.17 13.30 -20.12
CA ILE A 29 3.71 13.61 -18.77
C ILE A 29 2.81 13.04 -17.70
N VAL A 30 1.49 13.09 -17.91
CA VAL A 30 0.47 12.58 -17.00
C VAL A 30 -0.33 11.47 -17.69
N LYS A 31 -0.56 10.36 -16.99
CA LYS A 31 -1.44 9.29 -17.47
C LYS A 31 -2.89 9.76 -17.49
N LEU A 32 -3.65 9.31 -18.48
CA LEU A 32 -5.09 9.56 -18.53
C LEU A 32 -5.74 8.99 -17.26
N PRO A 33 -6.42 9.83 -16.44
CA PRO A 33 -7.11 9.35 -15.26
C PRO A 33 -8.28 8.46 -15.67
N ARG A 34 -8.31 7.26 -15.10
CA ARG A 34 -9.43 6.32 -15.31
C ARG A 34 -10.23 6.22 -14.02
N VAL A 35 -11.49 6.62 -14.08
CA VAL A 35 -12.43 6.52 -12.96
C VAL A 35 -13.34 5.32 -13.21
N PRO A 36 -13.37 4.31 -12.35
CA PRO A 36 -14.30 3.21 -12.49
C PRO A 36 -15.73 3.72 -12.26
N VAL A 37 -16.60 3.53 -13.25
CA VAL A 37 -18.00 3.94 -13.18
C VAL A 37 -18.94 2.80 -12.81
N ALA A 38 -18.49 1.54 -12.99
CA ALA A 38 -19.25 0.34 -12.66
C ALA A 38 -18.30 -0.80 -12.29
N GLU A 39 -18.76 -1.72 -11.47
CA GLU A 39 -18.11 -2.99 -11.18
C GLU A 39 -18.70 -4.07 -12.11
N ASN A 40 -17.87 -4.69 -12.94
CA ASN A 40 -18.30 -5.76 -13.86
C ASN A 40 -18.21 -7.15 -13.19
N ILE A 41 -18.35 -7.21 -11.87
CA ILE A 41 -18.29 -8.46 -11.12
C ILE A 41 -19.73 -8.92 -10.88
N PRO A 42 -20.18 -10.00 -11.52
CA PRO A 42 -21.51 -10.55 -11.28
C PRO A 42 -21.58 -11.25 -9.92
N GLY A 43 -22.51 -10.85 -9.09
CA GLY A 43 -22.88 -11.52 -7.83
C GLY A 43 -22.61 -10.68 -6.58
N ASP A 44 -23.53 -10.77 -5.62
CA ASP A 44 -23.45 -10.07 -4.32
C ASP A 44 -22.37 -10.61 -3.37
N GLU A 45 -21.67 -11.68 -3.74
CA GLU A 45 -20.68 -12.36 -2.90
C GLU A 45 -19.24 -11.85 -3.10
N MET A 46 -19.00 -11.00 -4.10
CA MET A 46 -17.64 -10.49 -4.33
C MET A 46 -17.35 -9.27 -3.47
N PRO A 47 -16.17 -9.23 -2.82
CA PRO A 47 -15.82 -8.12 -1.96
C PRO A 47 -15.72 -6.82 -2.76
N MET A 48 -16.59 -5.89 -2.47
CA MET A 48 -16.54 -4.54 -3.01
C MET A 48 -15.35 -3.80 -2.38
N PHE A 49 -14.39 -3.37 -3.19
CA PHE A 49 -13.21 -2.64 -2.71
C PHE A 49 -13.44 -1.12 -2.65
N ARG A 50 -14.55 -0.65 -3.18
CA ARG A 50 -14.97 0.74 -3.08
C ARG A 50 -15.28 1.09 -1.62
N ASN A 51 -14.75 2.24 -1.16
CA ASN A 51 -14.88 2.69 0.23
C ASN A 51 -14.42 1.63 1.25
N LEU A 52 -13.37 0.88 0.90
CA LEU A 52 -12.88 -0.25 1.69
C LEU A 52 -12.65 0.14 3.14
N TRP A 53 -11.99 1.28 3.40
CA TRP A 53 -11.70 1.73 4.76
C TRP A 53 -12.96 1.94 5.60
N GLU A 54 -13.98 2.55 5.07
CA GLU A 54 -15.24 2.77 5.80
C GLU A 54 -15.90 1.46 6.22
N ASN A 55 -15.78 0.44 5.37
CA ASN A 55 -16.34 -0.88 5.62
C ASN A 55 -15.54 -1.69 6.65
N ILE A 56 -14.21 -1.56 6.67
CA ILE A 56 -13.34 -2.40 7.51
C ILE A 56 -12.87 -1.73 8.81
N ARG A 57 -12.95 -0.40 8.93
CA ARG A 57 -12.38 0.35 10.07
C ARG A 57 -12.80 -0.14 11.45
N LYS A 58 -14.00 -0.70 11.56
CA LYS A 58 -14.53 -1.24 12.83
C LYS A 58 -13.92 -2.59 13.18
N ASP A 59 -13.56 -3.37 12.16
CA ASP A 59 -13.03 -4.72 12.27
C ASP A 59 -11.49 -4.75 12.32
N MET A 60 -10.86 -3.58 12.14
CA MET A 60 -9.41 -3.46 12.25
C MET A 60 -8.92 -3.77 13.66
N PRO A 61 -7.79 -4.48 13.81
CA PRO A 61 -7.19 -4.74 15.10
C PRO A 61 -7.01 -3.45 15.91
N LYS A 62 -7.43 -3.45 17.16
CA LYS A 62 -7.30 -2.31 18.08
C LYS A 62 -6.26 -2.66 19.14
N LYS A 63 -5.40 -1.70 19.46
CA LYS A 63 -4.45 -1.85 20.56
C LYS A 63 -5.23 -2.03 21.86
N GLY A 64 -5.06 -3.19 22.51
CA GLY A 64 -5.68 -3.47 23.80
C GLY A 64 -5.18 -2.52 24.90
N ARG A 65 -5.98 -2.33 25.99
CA ARG A 65 -5.62 -1.48 27.12
C ARG A 65 -4.56 -2.08 28.05
N GLY A 66 -3.95 -3.22 27.71
CA GLY A 66 -2.93 -3.90 28.54
C GLY A 66 -1.53 -3.80 27.98
N ALA A 67 -0.53 -3.95 28.82
CA ALA A 67 0.91 -3.86 28.51
C ALA A 67 1.47 -4.92 27.53
N GLY A 68 0.64 -5.67 26.82
CA GLY A 68 1.02 -6.73 25.89
C GLY A 68 0.22 -6.73 24.58
N GLY A 69 -0.53 -5.67 24.29
CA GLY A 69 -1.40 -5.61 23.11
C GLY A 69 -0.65 -5.28 21.83
N GLU A 70 0.31 -6.10 21.42
CA GLU A 70 0.84 -6.03 20.05
C GLU A 70 -0.29 -6.37 19.06
N LEU A 71 -0.41 -5.55 18.04
CA LEU A 71 -1.38 -5.77 16.98
C LEU A 71 -0.92 -6.95 16.12
N ASP A 72 -1.78 -7.94 15.91
CA ASP A 72 -1.45 -9.14 15.13
C ASP A 72 -1.71 -8.89 13.63
N PRO A 73 -0.65 -8.86 12.78
CA PRO A 73 -0.81 -8.65 11.34
C PRO A 73 -1.66 -9.74 10.66
N LEU A 74 -1.73 -10.95 11.23
CA LEU A 74 -2.52 -12.04 10.68
C LEU A 74 -4.02 -11.90 10.93
N LYS A 75 -4.42 -10.96 11.80
CA LYS A 75 -5.84 -10.67 12.13
C LYS A 75 -6.41 -9.50 11.32
N LEU A 76 -5.81 -9.16 10.20
CA LEU A 76 -6.40 -8.17 9.28
C LEU A 76 -7.79 -8.65 8.79
N PRO A 77 -8.76 -7.73 8.61
CA PRO A 77 -10.07 -8.08 8.07
C PRO A 77 -9.96 -8.80 6.72
N THR A 78 -10.75 -9.86 6.54
CA THR A 78 -10.74 -10.66 5.31
C THR A 78 -10.92 -9.82 4.04
N ARG A 79 -11.79 -8.80 4.11
CA ARG A 79 -12.00 -7.87 2.97
C ARG A 79 -10.72 -7.13 2.57
N LEU A 80 -9.90 -6.70 3.55
CA LEU A 80 -8.62 -6.07 3.28
C LEU A 80 -7.63 -7.06 2.68
N GLN A 81 -7.54 -8.26 3.26
CA GLN A 81 -6.69 -9.33 2.71
C GLN A 81 -7.05 -9.66 1.27
N THR A 82 -8.35 -9.79 0.97
CA THR A 82 -8.83 -10.07 -0.41
C THR A 82 -8.53 -8.92 -1.36
N ALA A 83 -8.67 -7.66 -0.91
CA ALA A 83 -8.33 -6.50 -1.73
C ALA A 83 -6.84 -6.46 -2.07
N LEU A 84 -5.97 -6.68 -1.07
CA LEU A 84 -4.52 -6.75 -1.27
C LEU A 84 -4.15 -7.90 -2.23
N GLN A 85 -4.76 -9.06 -2.08
CA GLN A 85 -4.51 -10.21 -2.94
C GLN A 85 -4.98 -9.97 -4.38
N ALA A 86 -6.13 -9.33 -4.59
CA ALA A 86 -6.64 -9.01 -5.92
C ALA A 86 -5.72 -8.02 -6.67
N LEU A 87 -5.27 -6.98 -5.95
CA LEU A 87 -4.31 -6.00 -6.50
C LEU A 87 -2.95 -6.66 -6.77
N TYR A 88 -2.51 -7.55 -5.88
CA TYR A 88 -1.28 -8.29 -6.05
C TYR A 88 -1.30 -9.19 -7.29
N GLY A 89 -2.39 -9.91 -7.56
CA GLY A 89 -2.51 -10.71 -8.78
C GLY A 89 -2.46 -9.89 -10.06
N HIS A 90 -2.90 -8.62 -10.03
CA HIS A 90 -2.67 -7.70 -11.14
C HIS A 90 -1.21 -7.25 -11.24
N TYR A 91 -0.58 -6.99 -10.10
CA TYR A 91 0.83 -6.65 -10.03
C TYR A 91 1.73 -7.75 -10.58
N GLU A 92 1.52 -9.01 -10.19
CA GLU A 92 2.28 -10.18 -10.68
C GLU A 92 2.28 -10.25 -12.21
N ARG A 93 1.10 -10.09 -12.82
CA ARG A 93 0.99 -10.09 -14.29
C ARG A 93 1.73 -8.94 -14.93
N THR A 94 1.65 -7.76 -14.34
CA THR A 94 2.35 -6.57 -14.83
C THR A 94 3.87 -6.73 -14.68
N PHE A 95 4.31 -7.26 -13.54
CA PHE A 95 5.72 -7.53 -13.25
C PHE A 95 6.31 -8.53 -14.26
N ALA A 96 5.63 -9.66 -14.51
CA ALA A 96 6.05 -10.65 -15.48
C ALA A 96 6.16 -10.04 -16.90
N LEU A 97 5.15 -9.27 -17.32
CA LEU A 97 5.16 -8.59 -18.61
C LEU A 97 6.32 -7.60 -18.77
N TRP A 98 6.67 -6.87 -17.70
CA TRP A 98 7.78 -5.95 -17.71
C TRP A 98 9.12 -6.68 -17.81
N GLN A 99 9.27 -7.82 -17.12
CA GLN A 99 10.46 -8.66 -17.23
C GLN A 99 10.62 -9.23 -18.67
N GLU A 100 9.56 -9.74 -19.26
CA GLU A 100 9.57 -10.23 -20.64
C GLU A 100 10.02 -9.16 -21.64
N ARG A 101 9.65 -7.91 -21.38
CA ARG A 101 10.03 -6.75 -22.20
C ARG A 101 11.38 -6.14 -21.86
N GLY A 102 12.13 -6.73 -20.95
CA GLY A 102 13.46 -6.26 -20.55
C GLY A 102 13.46 -4.95 -19.75
N ILE A 103 12.30 -4.57 -19.16
CA ILE A 103 12.20 -3.39 -18.30
C ILE A 103 12.82 -3.75 -16.95
N LYS A 104 13.95 -3.16 -16.61
CA LYS A 104 14.73 -3.50 -15.40
C LYS A 104 14.16 -2.94 -14.12
N VAL A 105 13.36 -1.88 -14.18
CA VAL A 105 12.74 -1.26 -13.01
C VAL A 105 11.40 -1.94 -12.76
N PRO A 106 11.15 -2.51 -11.57
CA PRO A 106 9.86 -3.13 -11.28
C PRO A 106 8.73 -2.11 -11.23
N PRO A 107 7.48 -2.49 -11.53
CA PRO A 107 6.34 -1.63 -11.30
C PRO A 107 6.21 -1.33 -9.80
N CYS A 108 5.68 -0.16 -9.45
CA CYS A 108 5.51 0.26 -8.07
C CYS A 108 4.10 -0.10 -7.56
N PHE A 109 4.04 -0.72 -6.38
CA PHE A 109 2.80 -1.01 -5.66
C PHE A 109 2.75 -0.13 -4.42
N ILE A 110 1.80 0.79 -4.36
CA ILE A 110 1.68 1.77 -3.27
C ILE A 110 0.40 1.49 -2.48
N VAL A 111 0.54 1.32 -1.16
CA VAL A 111 -0.57 1.19 -0.23
C VAL A 111 -0.56 2.38 0.72
N VAL A 112 -1.59 3.21 0.64
CA VAL A 112 -1.74 4.36 1.52
C VAL A 112 -2.65 3.99 2.69
N CYS A 113 -2.14 4.10 3.90
CA CYS A 113 -2.83 3.73 5.12
C CYS A 113 -3.29 4.96 5.93
N GLN A 114 -4.29 4.77 6.79
CA GLN A 114 -4.89 5.84 7.59
C GLN A 114 -3.95 6.40 8.66
N ASN A 115 -3.08 5.56 9.22
CA ASN A 115 -2.12 5.92 10.26
C ASN A 115 -0.96 4.93 10.31
N THR A 116 0.09 5.27 11.08
CA THR A 116 1.33 4.48 11.22
C THR A 116 1.10 3.06 11.73
N ALA A 117 0.21 2.87 12.70
CA ALA A 117 -0.09 1.55 13.26
C ALA A 117 -0.70 0.61 12.21
N ILE A 118 -1.61 1.10 11.38
CA ILE A 118 -2.20 0.33 10.27
C ILE A 118 -1.16 0.10 9.17
N SER A 119 -0.35 1.11 8.87
CA SER A 119 0.74 0.99 7.91
C SER A 119 1.69 -0.14 8.30
N LYS A 120 2.11 -0.17 9.57
CA LYS A 120 2.97 -1.24 10.11
C LYS A 120 2.31 -2.61 10.01
N LEU A 121 1.03 -2.75 10.38
CA LEU A 121 0.29 -4.01 10.25
C LEU A 121 0.23 -4.52 8.81
N VAL A 122 -0.08 -3.64 7.87
CA VAL A 122 -0.16 -3.99 6.44
C VAL A 122 1.23 -4.33 5.90
N TYR A 123 2.25 -3.58 6.29
CA TYR A 123 3.63 -3.86 5.94
C TYR A 123 4.05 -5.27 6.41
N ASP A 124 3.84 -5.59 7.68
CA ASP A 124 4.20 -6.90 8.25
C ASP A 124 3.43 -8.05 7.58
N PHE A 125 2.14 -7.84 7.30
CA PHE A 125 1.33 -8.81 6.55
C PHE A 125 1.86 -9.07 5.15
N ILE A 126 2.32 -8.04 4.45
CA ILE A 126 2.81 -8.13 3.08
C ILE A 126 4.22 -8.73 3.04
N SER A 127 5.14 -8.16 3.83
CA SER A 127 6.58 -8.42 3.72
C SER A 127 7.11 -9.52 4.61
N GLY A 128 6.36 -9.88 5.65
CA GLY A 128 6.79 -10.79 6.71
C GLY A 128 7.31 -10.08 7.96
N PHE A 129 7.31 -10.79 9.08
CA PHE A 129 7.75 -10.26 10.37
C PHE A 129 8.19 -11.37 11.31
N HIS A 130 8.93 -11.00 12.35
CA HIS A 130 9.31 -11.91 13.41
C HIS A 130 8.27 -11.88 14.54
N ARG A 131 7.66 -13.02 14.80
CA ARG A 131 6.73 -13.21 15.90
C ARG A 131 7.49 -13.72 17.15
N LYS A 132 7.28 -13.07 18.28
CA LYS A 132 7.74 -13.57 19.58
C LYS A 132 6.74 -14.60 20.10
N ASN A 133 7.23 -15.78 20.44
CA ASN A 133 6.45 -16.84 21.05
C ASN A 133 6.41 -16.71 22.58
N GLU A 134 5.49 -17.40 23.23
CA GLU A 134 5.35 -17.40 24.71
C GLU A 134 6.59 -17.95 25.43
N ASP A 135 7.35 -18.81 24.78
CA ASP A 135 8.62 -19.40 25.28
C ASP A 135 9.84 -18.47 25.11
N GLY A 136 9.64 -17.24 24.59
CA GLY A 136 10.70 -16.28 24.32
C GLY A 136 11.46 -16.50 23.01
N THR A 137 11.14 -17.54 22.26
CA THR A 137 11.71 -17.76 20.93
C THR A 137 11.08 -16.84 19.90
N THR A 138 11.77 -16.65 18.77
CA THR A 138 11.28 -15.83 17.67
C THR A 138 11.11 -16.70 16.43
N THR A 139 9.93 -16.67 15.85
CA THR A 139 9.61 -17.38 14.60
C THR A 139 9.36 -16.39 13.47
N LEU A 140 9.90 -16.64 12.28
CA LEU A 140 9.61 -15.86 11.10
C LEU A 140 8.23 -16.24 10.56
N GLU A 141 7.34 -15.25 10.49
CA GLU A 141 6.09 -15.32 9.74
C GLU A 141 6.32 -14.72 8.36
N ASN A 142 6.29 -15.57 7.34
CA ASN A 142 6.47 -15.12 5.96
C ASN A 142 5.34 -14.22 5.48
N GLY A 143 5.70 -13.16 4.76
CA GLY A 143 4.74 -12.26 4.13
C GLY A 143 3.80 -12.99 3.17
N ARG A 144 2.57 -12.52 3.09
CA ARG A 144 1.51 -13.15 2.27
C ARG A 144 1.65 -12.89 0.78
N LEU A 145 2.39 -11.85 0.39
CA LEU A 145 2.59 -11.47 -1.01
C LEU A 145 4.04 -11.77 -1.41
N ALA A 146 4.25 -12.84 -2.16
CA ALA A 146 5.57 -13.44 -2.40
C ALA A 146 6.61 -12.46 -2.96
N LEU A 147 6.27 -11.67 -3.99
CA LEU A 147 7.21 -10.71 -4.61
C LEU A 147 7.60 -9.53 -3.68
N PHE A 148 6.89 -9.37 -2.56
CA PHE A 148 7.07 -8.27 -1.63
C PHE A 148 7.70 -8.69 -0.30
N ARG A 149 8.09 -9.96 -0.16
CA ARG A 149 8.75 -10.46 1.05
C ARG A 149 10.11 -9.81 1.24
N ASN A 150 10.43 -9.49 2.48
CA ASN A 150 11.71 -8.90 2.88
C ASN A 150 12.68 -9.89 3.53
N PHE A 151 12.28 -11.15 3.63
CA PHE A 151 13.09 -12.20 4.25
C PHE A 151 13.34 -13.33 3.25
N ASP A 152 14.53 -13.90 3.31
CA ASP A 152 14.87 -15.11 2.57
C ASP A 152 14.14 -16.31 3.17
N GLU A 153 13.43 -17.05 2.33
CA GLU A 153 12.58 -18.18 2.79
C GLU A 153 13.39 -19.35 3.36
N THR A 154 14.64 -19.49 2.93
CA THR A 154 15.50 -20.61 3.33
C THR A 154 16.24 -20.31 4.62
N THR A 155 16.77 -19.11 4.75
CA THR A 155 17.62 -18.71 5.87
C THR A 155 16.89 -17.94 6.96
N GLY A 156 15.73 -17.36 6.64
CA GLY A 156 14.97 -16.47 7.52
C GLY A 156 15.63 -15.10 7.75
N ASN A 157 16.72 -14.83 7.05
CA ASN A 157 17.44 -13.56 7.19
C ASN A 157 16.78 -12.45 6.36
N PRO A 158 16.89 -11.19 6.81
CA PRO A 158 16.48 -10.04 6.00
C PRO A 158 17.22 -10.01 4.67
N LEU A 159 16.53 -9.67 3.60
CA LEU A 159 17.16 -9.46 2.29
C LEU A 159 18.08 -8.23 2.35
N PRO A 160 19.26 -8.27 1.71
CA PRO A 160 20.17 -7.11 1.64
C PRO A 160 19.52 -5.88 1.02
N ARG A 161 18.57 -6.08 0.13
CA ARG A 161 17.73 -5.06 -0.46
C ARG A 161 16.27 -5.44 -0.27
N PRO A 162 15.53 -4.70 0.56
CA PRO A 162 14.13 -5.01 0.83
C PRO A 162 13.28 -4.81 -0.44
N ASN A 163 12.29 -5.68 -0.63
CA ASN A 163 11.30 -5.57 -1.70
C ASN A 163 10.14 -4.65 -1.34
N THR A 164 9.94 -4.41 -0.05
CA THR A 164 8.88 -3.55 0.49
C THR A 164 9.49 -2.57 1.48
N LEU A 165 9.10 -1.30 1.35
CA LEU A 165 9.50 -0.24 2.27
C LEU A 165 8.27 0.24 3.05
N LEU A 166 8.44 0.45 4.34
CA LEU A 166 7.52 1.19 5.18
C LEU A 166 8.00 2.65 5.23
N ILE A 167 7.13 3.57 4.85
CA ILE A 167 7.43 5.01 4.89
C ILE A 167 6.39 5.67 5.78
N ASP A 168 6.81 6.08 6.95
CA ASP A 168 5.98 6.81 7.92
C ASP A 168 6.79 7.91 8.61
N SER A 169 6.12 8.73 9.43
CA SER A 169 6.76 9.85 10.11
C SER A 169 7.82 9.40 11.12
N GLU A 170 7.63 8.28 11.79
CA GLU A 170 8.58 7.77 12.79
C GLU A 170 9.91 7.38 12.13
N GLN A 171 9.84 6.74 10.97
CA GLN A 171 11.04 6.34 10.23
C GLN A 171 11.74 7.52 9.56
N LEU A 172 10.98 8.48 9.05
CA LEU A 172 11.55 9.70 8.47
C LEU A 172 12.30 10.54 9.52
N GLU A 173 11.76 10.61 10.75
CA GLU A 173 12.39 11.30 11.87
C GLU A 173 13.62 10.54 12.41
N ALA A 174 13.60 9.22 12.38
CA ALA A 174 14.74 8.39 12.80
C ALA A 174 15.92 8.40 11.81
N GLY A 175 15.73 8.91 10.60
CA GLY A 175 16.74 8.95 9.55
C GLY A 175 17.05 7.61 8.90
N ASP A 176 16.28 6.56 9.21
CA ASP A 176 16.50 5.19 8.74
C ASP A 176 15.84 4.90 7.37
N ALA A 177 15.22 5.89 6.76
CA ALA A 177 14.38 5.70 5.56
C ALA A 177 15.12 5.80 4.22
N LEU A 178 16.47 5.97 4.22
CA LEU A 178 17.22 6.13 2.96
C LEU A 178 18.48 5.30 2.94
#